data_7d4d8b7340acccef1870825b86c6d3fb
#
_entry.id   7d4d8b7340acccef1870825b86c6d3fb
#
_cell.length_a   1.000
_cell.length_b   1.000
_cell.length_c   1.000
_cell.angle_alpha   90.00
_cell.angle_beta   90.00
_cell.angle_gamma   90.00
#
_symmetry.space_group_name_H-M   'P 1'
#
loop_
_entity.id
_entity.type
_entity.pdbx_description
1 polymer ?
#
loop_
_entity_poly.entity_id
_entity_poly.type
_entity_poly.pdbx_seq_one_letter_code
_entity_poly.pdbx_strand_id
1 'polypeptide(L)'
;MTKLLATAVTALGGSERSGQLDMATAVAHAFESGEHLAVQAGTGTGKSLAYLVPAIDRAVSDNAPVVVSTATIALQRQLVNRDLPQLIDALNDALPRKPLFALLKGRQNYLCLNKIHNGSATDSGEEPQELFRPQTASALGREVQRLTEWASSTESGDRDDLKPGVADRSWGQVSVSARECLGPARCPFGTDCFSERARAKAGGADVVVTNHALLAINAVADSPVLPEHKLLVVDEAHDLVDRVTAVATGELTASTLGIASRRISQLVEPELTQRWERASASFIAVIQNASAGRMDHLDDELAAHLTALRDSATAARSTIDTSPTDPKAAAARSEAVASLAEIADTATRILASFGPAIPARTDVVWLDHEDNRGSTRTVLRVAPLSVAALLRSRLFADSTAVLTSATLTVGGSFDAMAEAWGLAGEQAGKEPRWRGLDVGSPFQHAKAGILYVAAQLPPPG
;
A
#
# COMPACT_ATOMS: atom_id res chain seq x y z
N MET A 1 15.69 -1.50 29.26
CA MET A 1 14.66 -2.26 28.52
C MET A 1 13.86 -3.19 29.41
N THR A 2 14.44 -4.15 30.13
CA THR A 2 13.73 -5.15 30.98
C THR A 2 12.71 -4.51 31.93
N LYS A 3 13.06 -3.44 32.65
CA LYS A 3 12.17 -2.75 33.57
C LYS A 3 10.97 -2.08 32.88
N LEU A 4 11.18 -1.44 31.72
CA LEU A 4 10.10 -0.83 30.94
C LEU A 4 9.11 -1.88 30.43
N LEU A 5 9.63 -3.01 29.89
CA LEU A 5 8.79 -4.10 29.42
C LEU A 5 7.99 -4.72 30.57
N ALA A 6 8.60 -4.97 31.72
CA ALA A 6 7.93 -5.51 32.90
C ALA A 6 6.78 -4.58 33.35
N THR A 7 7.03 -3.26 33.41
CA THR A 7 6.00 -2.25 33.71
C THR A 7 4.82 -2.33 32.72
N ALA A 8 5.11 -2.37 31.43
CA ALA A 8 4.09 -2.45 30.38
C ALA A 8 3.27 -3.76 30.48
N VAL A 9 3.94 -4.91 30.63
CA VAL A 9 3.30 -6.23 30.73
C VAL A 9 2.39 -6.29 31.96
N THR A 10 2.86 -5.80 33.12
CA THR A 10 2.07 -5.78 34.37
C THR A 10 0.84 -4.89 34.24
N ALA A 11 0.99 -3.68 33.69
CA ALA A 11 -0.12 -2.74 33.50
C ALA A 11 -1.22 -3.29 32.55
N LEU A 12 -0.83 -4.11 31.60
CA LEU A 12 -1.76 -4.77 30.66
C LEU A 12 -2.32 -6.11 31.18
N GLY A 13 -2.04 -6.45 32.45
CA GLY A 13 -2.52 -7.68 33.08
C GLY A 13 -1.90 -8.96 32.48
N GLY A 14 -0.76 -8.85 31.83
CA GLY A 14 -0.02 -9.95 31.24
C GLY A 14 0.95 -10.63 32.21
N SER A 15 1.59 -11.68 31.73
CA SER A 15 2.72 -12.35 32.40
C SER A 15 3.97 -12.24 31.54
N GLU A 16 5.12 -12.09 32.19
CA GLU A 16 6.42 -12.08 31.53
C GLU A 16 6.67 -13.41 30.79
N ARG A 17 7.26 -13.30 29.61
CA ARG A 17 7.65 -14.42 28.76
C ARG A 17 9.08 -14.19 28.31
N SER A 18 9.94 -15.22 28.43
CA SER A 18 11.36 -15.09 28.06
C SER A 18 11.53 -14.65 26.62
N GLY A 19 10.84 -15.29 25.65
CA GLY A 19 10.92 -14.90 24.24
C GLY A 19 10.47 -13.46 23.96
N GLN A 20 9.53 -12.91 24.74
CA GLN A 20 9.13 -11.51 24.63
C GLN A 20 10.23 -10.57 25.10
N LEU A 21 10.90 -10.91 26.21
CA LEU A 21 12.03 -10.14 26.74
C LEU A 21 13.24 -10.21 25.81
N ASP A 22 13.55 -11.39 25.29
CA ASP A 22 14.65 -11.61 24.33
C ASP A 22 14.43 -10.76 23.07
N MET A 23 13.21 -10.77 22.52
CA MET A 23 12.85 -9.95 21.38
C MET A 23 12.97 -8.45 21.69
N ALA A 24 12.41 -7.98 22.82
CA ALA A 24 12.45 -6.55 23.17
C ALA A 24 13.88 -6.05 23.37
N THR A 25 14.75 -6.89 23.97
CA THR A 25 16.17 -6.57 24.15
C THR A 25 16.90 -6.53 22.80
N ALA A 26 16.60 -7.48 21.91
CA ALA A 26 17.17 -7.51 20.57
C ALA A 26 16.74 -6.31 19.72
N VAL A 27 15.47 -5.89 19.80
CA VAL A 27 14.94 -4.70 19.12
C VAL A 27 15.63 -3.43 19.63
N ALA A 28 15.76 -3.26 20.95
CA ALA A 28 16.48 -2.13 21.53
C ALA A 28 17.94 -2.06 21.04
N HIS A 29 18.63 -3.19 21.04
CA HIS A 29 19.99 -3.27 20.53
C HIS A 29 20.09 -2.96 19.03
N ALA A 30 19.15 -3.45 18.22
CA ALA A 30 19.11 -3.15 16.78
C ALA A 30 18.99 -1.64 16.53
N PHE A 31 18.09 -0.98 17.23
CA PHE A 31 17.91 0.47 17.12
C PHE A 31 19.11 1.28 17.62
N GLU A 32 19.86 0.77 18.58
CA GLU A 32 21.05 1.43 19.09
C GLU A 32 22.28 1.23 18.16
N SER A 33 22.46 0.02 17.64
CA SER A 33 23.63 -0.36 16.83
C SER A 33 23.52 0.01 15.36
N GLY A 34 22.29 0.30 14.86
CA GLY A 34 22.01 0.48 13.44
C GLY A 34 22.03 -0.83 12.63
N GLU A 35 21.97 -2.00 13.30
CA GLU A 35 21.93 -3.31 12.67
C GLU A 35 20.48 -3.74 12.45
N HIS A 36 20.12 -4.14 11.21
CA HIS A 36 18.77 -4.65 10.94
C HIS A 36 18.53 -5.97 11.68
N LEU A 37 17.27 -6.22 12.07
CA LEU A 37 16.92 -7.39 12.86
C LEU A 37 15.74 -8.14 12.23
N ALA A 38 15.93 -9.43 11.92
CA ALA A 38 14.85 -10.35 11.56
C ALA A 38 14.46 -11.18 12.77
N VAL A 39 13.21 -11.10 13.23
CA VAL A 39 12.74 -11.84 14.41
C VAL A 39 11.63 -12.80 14.04
N GLN A 40 11.86 -14.08 14.19
CA GLN A 40 10.79 -15.06 14.21
C GLN A 40 10.26 -15.20 15.63
N ALA A 41 8.97 -14.88 15.82
CA ALA A 41 8.29 -14.97 17.09
C ALA A 41 6.93 -15.61 16.90
N GLY A 42 6.70 -16.80 17.44
CA GLY A 42 5.44 -17.53 17.31
C GLY A 42 4.25 -16.73 17.84
N THR A 43 3.05 -17.11 17.40
CA THR A 43 1.81 -16.51 17.92
C THR A 43 1.74 -16.63 19.44
N GLY A 44 1.21 -15.60 20.11
CA GLY A 44 1.14 -15.60 21.59
C GLY A 44 2.40 -15.17 22.32
N THR A 45 3.53 -14.94 21.66
CA THR A 45 4.77 -14.43 22.28
C THR A 45 4.59 -13.02 22.85
N GLY A 46 3.65 -12.23 22.33
CA GLY A 46 3.46 -10.82 22.69
C GLY A 46 4.34 -9.89 21.85
N LYS A 47 4.50 -10.22 20.56
CA LYS A 47 5.29 -9.47 19.57
C LYS A 47 5.08 -7.96 19.65
N SER A 48 3.81 -7.51 19.67
CA SER A 48 3.49 -6.09 19.64
C SER A 48 4.14 -5.32 20.79
N LEU A 49 4.06 -5.82 22.02
CA LEU A 49 4.73 -5.21 23.17
C LEU A 49 6.25 -5.26 23.03
N ALA A 50 6.79 -6.38 22.54
CA ALA A 50 8.22 -6.59 22.42
C ALA A 50 8.90 -5.62 21.45
N TYR A 51 8.18 -5.13 20.42
CA TYR A 51 8.72 -4.09 19.54
C TYR A 51 8.25 -2.68 19.89
N LEU A 52 7.02 -2.50 20.40
CA LEU A 52 6.49 -1.16 20.71
C LEU A 52 7.19 -0.51 21.90
N VAL A 53 7.49 -1.27 22.96
CA VAL A 53 8.16 -0.70 24.15
C VAL A 53 9.52 -0.10 23.79
N PRO A 54 10.46 -0.83 23.13
CA PRO A 54 11.72 -0.23 22.69
C PRO A 54 11.53 0.86 21.62
N ALA A 55 10.53 0.74 20.74
CA ALA A 55 10.24 1.77 19.74
C ALA A 55 9.81 3.10 20.39
N ILE A 56 8.92 3.04 21.38
CA ILE A 56 8.46 4.22 22.14
C ILE A 56 9.62 4.83 22.94
N ASP A 57 10.37 4.01 23.67
CA ASP A 57 11.51 4.47 24.45
C ASP A 57 12.52 5.23 23.57
N ARG A 58 12.87 4.64 22.43
CA ARG A 58 13.83 5.22 21.50
C ARG A 58 13.30 6.48 20.82
N ALA A 59 12.03 6.47 20.38
CA ALA A 59 11.43 7.63 19.74
C ALA A 59 11.38 8.85 20.65
N VAL A 60 11.08 8.65 21.94
CA VAL A 60 11.04 9.73 22.93
C VAL A 60 12.44 10.21 23.32
N SER A 61 13.40 9.28 23.47
CA SER A 61 14.78 9.59 23.88
C SER A 61 15.55 10.34 22.79
N ASP A 62 15.40 9.95 21.53
CA ASP A 62 16.11 10.54 20.38
C ASP A 62 15.32 11.68 19.72
N ASN A 63 14.07 11.89 20.13
CA ASN A 63 13.13 12.81 19.47
C ASN A 63 13.01 12.55 17.95
N ALA A 64 13.02 11.29 17.56
CA ALA A 64 12.95 10.82 16.17
C ALA A 64 11.82 9.81 15.98
N PRO A 65 10.94 9.98 14.99
CA PRO A 65 9.79 9.10 14.84
C PRO A 65 10.20 7.69 14.45
N VAL A 66 9.44 6.70 14.94
CA VAL A 66 9.49 5.30 14.55
C VAL A 66 8.26 4.99 13.70
N VAL A 67 8.46 4.39 12.54
CA VAL A 67 7.35 3.90 11.71
C VAL A 67 7.10 2.43 12.03
N VAL A 68 5.84 2.08 12.30
CA VAL A 68 5.37 0.71 12.54
C VAL A 68 4.40 0.34 11.43
N SER A 69 4.81 -0.58 10.57
CA SER A 69 3.99 -1.08 9.47
C SER A 69 3.37 -2.43 9.80
N THR A 70 2.08 -2.61 9.52
CA THR A 70 1.33 -3.84 9.77
C THR A 70 0.70 -4.41 8.50
N ALA A 71 0.51 -5.72 8.42
CA ALA A 71 -0.07 -6.36 7.25
C ALA A 71 -1.59 -6.17 7.15
N THR A 72 -2.31 -6.12 8.28
CA THR A 72 -3.77 -6.15 8.30
C THR A 72 -4.40 -4.94 9.00
N ILE A 73 -5.61 -4.55 8.53
CA ILE A 73 -6.42 -3.51 9.17
C ILE A 73 -6.78 -3.88 10.61
N ALA A 74 -7.03 -5.16 10.89
CA ALA A 74 -7.38 -5.62 12.23
C ALA A 74 -6.24 -5.37 13.23
N LEU A 75 -5.00 -5.70 12.85
CA LEU A 75 -3.82 -5.46 13.67
C LEU A 75 -3.54 -3.96 13.83
N GLN A 76 -3.70 -3.18 12.75
CA GLN A 76 -3.55 -1.73 12.78
C GLN A 76 -4.54 -1.08 13.78
N ARG A 77 -5.82 -1.50 13.75
CA ARG A 77 -6.83 -1.05 14.70
C ARG A 77 -6.52 -1.46 16.13
N GLN A 78 -6.03 -2.68 16.33
CA GLN A 78 -5.61 -3.16 17.64
C GLN A 78 -4.51 -2.27 18.21
N LEU A 79 -3.46 -1.99 17.43
CA LEU A 79 -2.35 -1.13 17.84
C LEU A 79 -2.83 0.28 18.22
N VAL A 80 -3.63 0.92 17.35
CA VAL A 80 -4.03 2.33 17.50
C VAL A 80 -5.09 2.52 18.57
N ASN A 81 -6.08 1.61 18.67
CA ASN A 81 -7.23 1.80 19.54
C ASN A 81 -7.09 1.15 20.92
N ARG A 82 -6.10 0.25 21.09
CA ARG A 82 -5.92 -0.49 22.34
C ARG A 82 -4.48 -0.47 22.85
N ASP A 83 -3.56 -1.02 22.04
CA ASP A 83 -2.21 -1.33 22.55
C ASP A 83 -1.40 -0.06 22.81
N LEU A 84 -1.35 0.90 21.87
CA LEU A 84 -0.63 2.17 22.05
C LEU A 84 -1.21 3.05 23.17
N PRO A 85 -2.54 3.32 23.24
CA PRO A 85 -3.09 4.08 24.35
C PRO A 85 -2.75 3.48 25.72
N GLN A 86 -2.93 2.17 25.87
CA GLN A 86 -2.63 1.49 27.13
C GLN A 86 -1.14 1.50 27.48
N LEU A 87 -0.26 1.33 26.48
CA LEU A 87 1.19 1.41 26.68
C LEU A 87 1.64 2.81 27.09
N ILE A 88 1.11 3.84 26.42
CA ILE A 88 1.45 5.23 26.73
C ILE A 88 1.07 5.58 28.16
N ASP A 89 -0.13 5.17 28.58
CA ASP A 89 -0.58 5.41 29.95
C ASP A 89 0.26 4.61 30.96
N ALA A 90 0.60 3.36 30.65
CA ALA A 90 1.43 2.51 31.50
C ALA A 90 2.88 3.00 31.66
N LEU A 91 3.43 3.60 30.64
CA LEU A 91 4.83 4.05 30.59
C LEU A 91 5.00 5.55 30.92
N ASN A 92 3.91 6.29 31.13
CA ASN A 92 3.94 7.75 31.29
C ASN A 92 4.94 8.24 32.35
N ASP A 93 5.01 7.55 33.50
CA ASP A 93 5.90 7.93 34.61
C ASP A 93 7.33 7.42 34.42
N ALA A 94 7.56 6.52 33.47
CA ALA A 94 8.86 5.93 33.19
C ALA A 94 9.60 6.61 32.02
N LEU A 95 8.89 7.43 31.25
CA LEU A 95 9.41 8.15 30.09
C LEU A 95 9.63 9.64 30.37
N PRO A 96 10.56 10.31 29.70
CA PRO A 96 10.82 11.75 29.89
C PRO A 96 9.62 12.65 29.58
N ARG A 97 8.75 12.21 28.67
CA ARG A 97 7.52 12.89 28.26
C ARG A 97 6.50 11.89 27.73
N LYS A 98 5.23 12.31 27.67
CA LYS A 98 4.17 11.49 27.08
C LYS A 98 4.39 11.32 25.57
N PRO A 99 4.49 10.08 25.05
CA PRO A 99 4.64 9.82 23.63
C PRO A 99 3.37 10.19 22.85
N LEU A 100 3.54 10.66 21.62
CA LEU A 100 2.47 10.90 20.66
C LEU A 100 2.48 9.81 19.59
N PHE A 101 1.29 9.36 19.19
CA PHE A 101 1.16 8.43 18.07
C PHE A 101 0.14 8.90 17.05
N ALA A 102 0.31 8.46 15.81
CA ALA A 102 -0.61 8.74 14.73
C ALA A 102 -0.78 7.53 13.80
N LEU A 103 -1.98 7.43 13.22
CA LEU A 103 -2.29 6.51 12.13
C LEU A 103 -2.15 7.27 10.81
N LEU A 104 -1.39 6.69 9.87
CA LEU A 104 -1.28 7.22 8.51
C LEU A 104 -1.54 6.12 7.49
N LYS A 105 -2.51 6.36 6.61
CA LYS A 105 -2.88 5.49 5.48
C LYS A 105 -2.68 6.19 4.15
N GLY A 106 -2.72 5.43 3.06
CA GLY A 106 -2.73 5.98 1.71
C GLY A 106 -3.94 6.90 1.49
N ARG A 107 -3.77 7.95 0.70
CA ARG A 107 -4.77 8.99 0.43
C ARG A 107 -6.13 8.44 0.01
N GLN A 108 -6.15 7.36 -0.75
CA GLN A 108 -7.36 6.65 -1.18
C GLN A 108 -8.19 6.02 -0.03
N ASN A 109 -7.67 5.98 1.20
CA ASN A 109 -8.41 5.50 2.37
C ASN A 109 -9.17 6.63 3.08
N TYR A 110 -9.05 7.87 2.62
CA TYR A 110 -9.75 9.02 3.19
C TYR A 110 -10.75 9.60 2.21
N LEU A 111 -11.84 10.15 2.74
CA LEU A 111 -12.78 10.96 1.95
C LEU A 111 -12.07 12.16 1.32
N CYS A 112 -12.39 12.43 0.07
CA CYS A 112 -11.96 13.63 -0.63
C CYS A 112 -13.09 14.67 -0.66
N LEU A 113 -12.99 15.71 0.16
CA LEU A 113 -13.99 16.78 0.23
C LEU A 113 -14.18 17.46 -1.13
N ASN A 114 -13.11 17.62 -1.91
CA ASN A 114 -13.23 18.18 -3.25
C ASN A 114 -14.10 17.33 -4.17
N LYS A 115 -13.97 16.00 -4.11
CA LYS A 115 -14.81 15.08 -4.89
C LYS A 115 -16.27 15.08 -4.43
N ILE A 116 -16.50 15.18 -3.12
CA ILE A 116 -17.83 15.22 -2.53
C ILE A 116 -18.58 16.50 -2.94
N HIS A 117 -17.92 17.65 -2.88
CA HIS A 117 -18.57 18.95 -3.14
C HIS A 117 -18.63 19.30 -4.64
N ASN A 118 -17.65 18.89 -5.43
CA ASN A 118 -17.53 19.27 -6.83
C ASN A 118 -17.89 18.13 -7.80
N GLY A 119 -18.22 16.93 -7.28
CA GLY A 119 -18.54 15.74 -8.07
C GLY A 119 -17.30 15.10 -8.72
N SER A 120 -17.50 13.88 -9.25
CA SER A 120 -16.51 13.23 -10.11
C SER A 120 -16.70 13.70 -11.56
N ALA A 121 -15.62 13.95 -12.28
CA ALA A 121 -15.65 14.37 -13.68
C ALA A 121 -16.30 13.34 -14.63
N THR A 122 -16.55 12.12 -14.16
CA THR A 122 -17.18 11.05 -14.94
C THR A 122 -18.71 11.14 -15.03
N ASP A 123 -19.34 12.11 -14.35
CA ASP A 123 -20.80 12.28 -14.28
C ASP A 123 -21.31 13.45 -15.12
N SER A 124 -20.52 13.93 -16.07
CA SER A 124 -20.88 15.04 -16.94
C SER A 124 -21.68 14.58 -18.16
N GLY A 125 -22.91 14.26 -17.96
CA GLY A 125 -23.94 14.02 -19.01
C GLY A 125 -25.32 14.44 -18.58
N GLU A 126 -25.56 14.60 -17.28
CA GLU A 126 -26.87 15.06 -16.76
C GLU A 126 -26.62 16.06 -15.63
N GLU A 127 -27.40 17.13 -15.61
CA GLU A 127 -27.28 18.20 -14.61
C GLU A 127 -27.37 17.64 -13.19
N PRO A 128 -26.59 18.19 -12.21
CA PRO A 128 -26.52 17.68 -10.82
C PRO A 128 -27.88 17.64 -10.10
N GLN A 129 -28.90 18.27 -10.63
CA GLN A 129 -30.22 18.33 -10.02
C GLN A 129 -31.11 17.09 -10.23
N GLU A 130 -30.78 16.18 -11.17
CA GLU A 130 -31.58 14.96 -11.38
C GLU A 130 -31.09 13.73 -10.62
N LEU A 131 -29.84 13.71 -10.15
CA LEU A 131 -29.27 12.60 -9.35
C LEU A 131 -29.87 12.45 -7.94
N PHE A 132 -30.61 13.43 -7.46
CA PHE A 132 -31.20 13.50 -6.11
C PHE A 132 -32.72 13.38 -6.05
N ARG A 133 -33.36 12.73 -7.02
CA ARG A 133 -34.75 12.31 -6.84
C ARG A 133 -34.80 11.03 -5.99
N PRO A 134 -35.36 11.07 -4.77
CA PRO A 134 -35.28 9.97 -3.79
C PRO A 134 -35.91 8.65 -4.25
N GLN A 135 -36.68 8.64 -5.33
CA GLN A 135 -37.45 7.46 -5.77
C GLN A 135 -36.80 6.62 -6.88
N THR A 136 -35.68 7.07 -7.48
CA THR A 136 -35.02 6.37 -8.59
C THR A 136 -33.51 6.17 -8.41
N ALA A 137 -32.93 6.51 -7.25
CA ALA A 137 -31.50 6.37 -7.02
C ALA A 137 -31.05 4.89 -7.11
N SER A 138 -30.03 4.63 -7.95
CA SER A 138 -29.40 3.32 -8.02
C SER A 138 -28.78 2.93 -6.66
N ALA A 139 -28.46 1.64 -6.46
CA ALA A 139 -27.76 1.21 -5.24
C ALA A 139 -26.46 2.02 -5.00
N LEU A 140 -25.73 2.30 -6.07
CA LEU A 140 -24.53 3.15 -6.05
C LEU A 140 -24.87 4.58 -5.58
N GLY A 141 -25.91 5.20 -6.13
CA GLY A 141 -26.32 6.55 -5.75
C GLY A 141 -26.69 6.67 -4.27
N ARG A 142 -27.41 5.69 -3.71
CA ARG A 142 -27.72 5.66 -2.27
C ARG A 142 -26.49 5.54 -1.38
N GLU A 143 -25.51 4.71 -1.78
CA GLU A 143 -24.24 4.59 -1.04
C GLU A 143 -23.43 5.88 -1.10
N VAL A 144 -23.35 6.54 -2.27
CA VAL A 144 -22.64 7.82 -2.42
C VAL A 144 -23.31 8.91 -1.59
N GLN A 145 -24.65 8.98 -1.57
CA GLN A 145 -25.38 9.90 -0.71
C GLN A 145 -25.07 9.69 0.76
N ARG A 146 -25.10 8.43 1.24
CA ARG A 146 -24.70 8.09 2.61
C ARG A 146 -23.28 8.52 2.95
N LEU A 147 -22.35 8.37 2.01
CA LEU A 147 -20.96 8.82 2.17
C LEU A 147 -20.85 10.34 2.27
N THR A 148 -21.67 11.07 1.48
CA THR A 148 -21.75 12.54 1.54
C THR A 148 -22.31 13.02 2.88
N GLU A 149 -23.36 12.37 3.38
CA GLU A 149 -23.92 12.66 4.71
C GLU A 149 -22.89 12.37 5.82
N TRP A 150 -22.20 11.22 5.74
CA TRP A 150 -21.17 10.85 6.70
C TRP A 150 -19.97 11.82 6.69
N ALA A 151 -19.64 12.42 5.56
CA ALA A 151 -18.56 13.40 5.44
C ALA A 151 -18.73 14.61 6.35
N SER A 152 -19.99 14.99 6.67
CA SER A 152 -20.31 16.12 7.55
C SER A 152 -20.17 15.78 9.04
N SER A 153 -20.11 14.50 9.42
CA SER A 153 -20.10 14.04 10.81
C SER A 153 -18.80 13.34 11.22
N THR A 154 -18.00 12.87 10.26
CA THR A 154 -16.75 12.16 10.55
C THR A 154 -15.63 13.13 10.91
N GLU A 155 -14.85 12.79 11.93
CA GLU A 155 -13.64 13.54 12.30
C GLU A 155 -12.42 13.10 11.50
N SER A 156 -12.31 11.81 11.17
CA SER A 156 -11.15 11.21 10.51
C SER A 156 -11.27 11.15 8.99
N GLY A 157 -12.49 11.00 8.47
CA GLY A 157 -12.75 10.68 7.06
C GLY A 157 -12.16 9.34 6.63
N ASP A 158 -11.68 8.50 7.56
CA ASP A 158 -11.07 7.21 7.29
C ASP A 158 -12.14 6.16 6.95
N ARG A 159 -12.00 5.52 5.78
CA ARG A 159 -12.91 4.47 5.31
C ARG A 159 -13.22 3.40 6.35
N ASP A 160 -12.24 3.06 7.17
CA ASP A 160 -12.38 1.99 8.15
C ASP A 160 -13.26 2.36 9.35
N ASP A 161 -13.54 3.65 9.56
CA ASP A 161 -14.46 4.14 10.59
C ASP A 161 -15.93 4.10 10.12
N LEU A 162 -16.16 3.94 8.81
CA LEU A 162 -17.51 3.84 8.25
C LEU A 162 -18.16 2.49 8.58
N LYS A 163 -19.29 2.52 9.30
CA LYS A 163 -20.08 1.33 9.65
C LYS A 163 -21.56 1.51 9.29
N PRO A 164 -22.15 0.57 8.52
CA PRO A 164 -21.50 -0.51 7.76
C PRO A 164 -20.61 0.03 6.66
N GLY A 165 -19.62 -0.75 6.21
CA GLY A 165 -18.76 -0.38 5.09
C GLY A 165 -19.51 -0.24 3.77
N VAL A 166 -18.81 0.19 2.72
CA VAL A 166 -19.33 0.30 1.34
C VAL A 166 -18.44 -0.47 0.38
N ALA A 167 -19.00 -0.78 -0.80
CA ALA A 167 -18.25 -1.40 -1.89
C ALA A 167 -17.12 -0.47 -2.40
N ASP A 168 -16.04 -1.04 -2.93
CA ASP A 168 -14.90 -0.29 -3.48
C ASP A 168 -15.33 0.69 -4.58
N ARG A 169 -16.30 0.29 -5.42
CA ARG A 169 -16.85 1.13 -6.48
C ARG A 169 -17.49 2.40 -5.92
N SER A 170 -18.23 2.29 -4.82
CA SER A 170 -18.90 3.43 -4.18
C SER A 170 -17.88 4.33 -3.45
N TRP A 171 -16.90 3.71 -2.78
CA TRP A 171 -15.81 4.44 -2.15
C TRP A 171 -14.97 5.22 -3.16
N GLY A 172 -14.69 4.64 -4.33
CA GLY A 172 -13.96 5.29 -5.42
C GLY A 172 -14.61 6.59 -5.93
N GLN A 173 -15.94 6.77 -5.72
CA GLN A 173 -16.62 8.01 -6.11
C GLN A 173 -16.30 9.20 -5.17
N VAL A 174 -15.87 8.93 -3.95
CA VAL A 174 -15.61 9.95 -2.92
C VAL A 174 -14.15 9.98 -2.44
N SER A 175 -13.27 9.20 -3.04
CA SER A 175 -11.85 9.15 -2.71
C SER A 175 -10.97 9.39 -3.93
N VAL A 176 -9.71 9.75 -3.72
CA VAL A 176 -8.73 10.00 -4.79
C VAL A 176 -7.41 9.29 -4.49
N SER A 177 -6.71 8.89 -5.53
CA SER A 177 -5.32 8.44 -5.44
C SER A 177 -4.36 9.63 -5.24
N ALA A 178 -3.11 9.36 -4.90
CA ALA A 178 -2.10 10.40 -4.77
C ALA A 178 -1.84 11.12 -6.11
N ARG A 179 -1.94 10.41 -7.23
CA ARG A 179 -1.73 10.95 -8.59
C ARG A 179 -2.88 11.86 -9.04
N GLU A 180 -4.12 11.57 -8.62
CA GLU A 180 -5.32 12.34 -8.97
C GLU A 180 -5.50 13.60 -8.09
N CYS A 181 -4.89 13.62 -6.90
CA CYS A 181 -5.05 14.70 -5.94
C CYS A 181 -4.37 16.00 -6.39
N LEU A 182 -5.08 17.13 -6.26
CA LEU A 182 -4.54 18.47 -6.57
C LEU A 182 -3.41 18.91 -5.63
N GLY A 183 -3.28 18.26 -4.47
CA GLY A 183 -2.40 18.71 -3.40
C GLY A 183 -2.98 19.87 -2.57
N PRO A 184 -2.47 20.08 -1.34
CA PRO A 184 -3.06 21.05 -0.40
C PRO A 184 -3.02 22.49 -0.90
N ALA A 185 -2.02 22.88 -1.67
CA ALA A 185 -1.85 24.27 -2.15
C ALA A 185 -2.87 24.67 -3.23
N ARG A 186 -3.36 23.71 -4.03
CA ARG A 186 -4.30 23.99 -5.14
C ARG A 186 -5.73 23.55 -4.84
N CYS A 187 -5.92 22.73 -3.80
CA CYS A 187 -7.23 22.22 -3.44
C CYS A 187 -7.98 23.23 -2.55
N PRO A 188 -9.22 23.63 -2.87
CA PRO A 188 -10.00 24.55 -2.04
C PRO A 188 -10.29 24.00 -0.64
N PHE A 189 -10.21 22.69 -0.47
CA PHE A 189 -10.39 21.98 0.82
C PHE A 189 -9.06 21.55 1.45
N GLY A 190 -7.94 22.15 1.05
CA GLY A 190 -6.59 21.73 1.49
C GLY A 190 -6.42 21.77 3.01
N THR A 191 -6.95 22.81 3.68
CA THR A 191 -6.90 22.99 5.15
C THR A 191 -7.78 22.00 5.89
N ASP A 192 -8.92 21.62 5.33
CA ASP A 192 -9.90 20.71 5.95
C ASP A 192 -9.73 19.27 5.50
N CYS A 193 -8.75 19.02 4.62
CA CYS A 193 -8.50 17.72 4.03
C CYS A 193 -8.14 16.65 5.09
N PHE A 194 -8.93 15.59 5.16
CA PHE A 194 -8.70 14.48 6.11
C PHE A 194 -7.32 13.84 5.96
N SER A 195 -6.89 13.60 4.72
CA SER A 195 -5.57 13.04 4.42
C SER A 195 -4.43 13.98 4.83
N GLU A 196 -4.56 15.30 4.62
CA GLU A 196 -3.53 16.26 5.04
C GLU A 196 -3.48 16.42 6.56
N ARG A 197 -4.64 16.40 7.24
CA ARG A 197 -4.68 16.38 8.72
C ARG A 197 -4.02 15.13 9.29
N ALA A 198 -4.26 13.95 8.68
CA ALA A 198 -3.60 12.72 9.09
C ALA A 198 -2.08 12.79 8.90
N ARG A 199 -1.61 13.37 7.77
CA ARG A 199 -0.18 13.61 7.51
C ARG A 199 0.45 14.58 8.50
N ALA A 200 -0.23 15.68 8.81
CA ALA A 200 0.24 16.66 9.79
C ALA A 200 0.38 16.03 11.19
N LYS A 201 -0.61 15.20 11.61
CA LYS A 201 -0.53 14.45 12.86
C LYS A 201 0.65 13.46 12.86
N ALA A 202 0.86 12.75 11.75
CA ALA A 202 1.97 11.82 11.61
C ALA A 202 3.33 12.51 11.66
N GLY A 203 3.44 13.71 11.08
CA GLY A 203 4.68 14.52 11.12
C GLY A 203 5.09 14.99 12.51
N GLY A 204 4.15 15.04 13.47
CA GLY A 204 4.42 15.40 14.86
C GLY A 204 4.38 14.23 15.85
N ALA A 205 4.27 12.99 15.37
CA ALA A 205 4.13 11.82 16.23
C ALA A 205 5.47 11.11 16.47
N ASP A 206 5.62 10.52 17.64
CA ASP A 206 6.76 9.67 18.00
C ASP A 206 6.65 8.27 17.38
N VAL A 207 5.41 7.75 17.30
CA VAL A 207 5.11 6.47 16.68
C VAL A 207 4.08 6.65 15.59
N VAL A 208 4.46 6.35 14.35
CA VAL A 208 3.56 6.41 13.19
C VAL A 208 3.17 4.99 12.79
N VAL A 209 1.91 4.64 12.99
CA VAL A 209 1.37 3.36 12.55
C VAL A 209 0.89 3.49 11.10
N THR A 210 1.27 2.53 10.27
CA THR A 210 0.86 2.48 8.87
C THR A 210 0.59 1.02 8.44
N ASN A 211 0.32 0.80 7.16
CA ASN A 211 0.20 -0.53 6.58
C ASN A 211 1.29 -0.78 5.51
N HIS A 212 1.49 -2.06 5.18
CA HIS A 212 2.48 -2.45 4.17
C HIS A 212 2.20 -1.85 2.79
N ALA A 213 0.94 -1.55 2.46
CA ALA A 213 0.61 -0.91 1.19
C ALA A 213 1.16 0.53 1.13
N LEU A 214 1.03 1.33 2.20
CA LEU A 214 1.60 2.68 2.22
C LEU A 214 3.13 2.64 2.33
N LEU A 215 3.70 1.69 3.07
CA LEU A 215 5.14 1.47 3.12
C LEU A 215 5.69 1.10 1.72
N ALA A 216 4.98 0.23 0.98
CA ALA A 216 5.32 -0.13 -0.39
C ALA A 216 5.22 1.08 -1.34
N ILE A 217 4.15 1.89 -1.24
CA ILE A 217 4.03 3.14 -2.00
C ILE A 217 5.19 4.08 -1.69
N ASN A 218 5.59 4.21 -0.43
CA ASN A 218 6.73 5.03 -0.04
C ASN A 218 8.05 4.52 -0.66
N ALA A 219 8.22 3.20 -0.80
CA ALA A 219 9.39 2.62 -1.45
C ALA A 219 9.42 2.85 -2.96
N VAL A 220 8.25 2.85 -3.63
CA VAL A 220 8.13 2.99 -5.09
C VAL A 220 8.07 4.45 -5.53
N ALA A 221 7.56 5.35 -4.68
CA ALA A 221 7.36 6.76 -5.02
C ALA A 221 8.68 7.53 -5.14
N ASP A 222 8.70 8.51 -6.04
CA ASP A 222 9.85 9.42 -6.19
C ASP A 222 10.00 10.39 -5.02
N SER A 223 8.90 10.67 -4.32
CA SER A 223 8.88 11.56 -3.15
C SER A 223 8.38 10.81 -1.92
N PRO A 224 8.96 11.06 -0.73
CA PRO A 224 8.54 10.41 0.51
C PRO A 224 7.05 10.66 0.82
N VAL A 225 6.35 9.60 1.19
CA VAL A 225 4.94 9.63 1.60
C VAL A 225 4.82 9.58 3.12
N LEU A 226 5.72 8.85 3.76
CA LEU A 226 5.87 8.76 5.21
C LEU A 226 6.72 9.93 5.74
N PRO A 227 6.53 10.34 7.01
CA PRO A 227 7.45 11.26 7.66
C PRO A 227 8.88 10.71 7.66
N GLU A 228 9.85 11.61 7.74
CA GLU A 228 11.25 11.21 7.91
C GLU A 228 11.40 10.37 9.18
N HIS A 229 12.03 9.22 9.08
CA HIS A 229 12.24 8.28 10.18
C HIS A 229 13.53 7.51 9.98
N LYS A 230 14.17 7.17 11.10
CA LYS A 230 15.40 6.35 11.11
C LYS A 230 15.14 4.93 11.61
N LEU A 231 13.97 4.69 12.16
CA LEU A 231 13.60 3.41 12.75
C LEU A 231 12.30 2.91 12.13
N LEU A 232 12.32 1.66 11.70
CA LEU A 232 11.20 1.00 11.03
C LEU A 232 10.92 -0.35 11.70
N VAL A 233 9.68 -0.60 12.06
CA VAL A 233 9.19 -1.94 12.43
C VAL A 233 8.24 -2.42 11.36
N VAL A 234 8.45 -3.63 10.85
CA VAL A 234 7.55 -4.31 9.91
C VAL A 234 7.03 -5.56 10.60
N ASP A 235 5.78 -5.50 11.04
CA ASP A 235 5.10 -6.66 11.65
C ASP A 235 4.37 -7.47 10.58
N GLU A 236 4.45 -8.80 10.66
CA GLU A 236 4.10 -9.75 9.61
C GLU A 236 4.91 -9.50 8.31
N ALA A 237 6.22 -9.34 8.48
CA ALA A 237 7.17 -8.98 7.43
C ALA A 237 7.25 -9.98 6.27
N HIS A 238 6.73 -11.20 6.44
CA HIS A 238 6.62 -12.19 5.38
C HIS A 238 5.77 -11.68 4.19
N ASP A 239 4.80 -10.78 4.44
CA ASP A 239 3.93 -10.18 3.42
C ASP A 239 4.57 -8.98 2.68
N LEU A 240 5.71 -8.45 3.16
CA LEU A 240 6.27 -7.20 2.65
C LEU A 240 6.65 -7.27 1.17
N VAL A 241 7.31 -8.36 0.76
CA VAL A 241 7.76 -8.55 -0.63
C VAL A 241 6.57 -8.57 -1.58
N ASP A 242 5.53 -9.32 -1.25
CA ASP A 242 4.31 -9.43 -2.06
C ASP A 242 3.60 -8.09 -2.17
N ARG A 243 3.54 -7.31 -1.09
CA ARG A 243 2.93 -5.98 -1.09
C ARG A 243 3.70 -4.98 -1.95
N VAL A 244 5.02 -5.00 -1.87
CA VAL A 244 5.86 -4.11 -2.71
C VAL A 244 5.76 -4.52 -4.17
N THR A 245 5.79 -5.81 -4.47
CA THR A 245 5.60 -6.34 -5.82
C THR A 245 4.23 -5.94 -6.39
N ALA A 246 3.15 -6.07 -5.60
CA ALA A 246 1.81 -5.67 -6.02
C ALA A 246 1.71 -4.17 -6.35
N VAL A 247 2.32 -3.30 -5.53
CA VAL A 247 2.34 -1.85 -5.78
C VAL A 247 3.20 -1.51 -7.00
N ALA A 248 4.28 -2.25 -7.22
CA ALA A 248 5.18 -2.08 -8.37
C ALA A 248 4.67 -2.75 -9.66
N THR A 249 3.53 -3.47 -9.61
CA THR A 249 2.92 -4.11 -10.78
C THR A 249 2.11 -3.10 -11.57
N GLY A 250 2.39 -2.98 -12.87
CA GLY A 250 1.57 -2.23 -13.82
C GLY A 250 0.57 -3.15 -14.52
N GLU A 251 -0.66 -2.66 -14.75
CA GLU A 251 -1.73 -3.40 -15.41
C GLU A 251 -2.36 -2.57 -16.56
N LEU A 252 -2.59 -3.23 -17.70
CA LEU A 252 -3.38 -2.68 -18.81
C LEU A 252 -4.61 -3.54 -19.03
N THR A 253 -5.80 -2.94 -18.98
CA THR A 253 -7.09 -3.62 -19.14
C THR A 253 -8.08 -2.78 -19.95
N ALA A 254 -9.09 -3.42 -20.54
CA ALA A 254 -10.18 -2.70 -21.20
C ALA A 254 -10.87 -1.69 -20.25
N SER A 255 -10.99 -2.01 -18.96
CA SER A 255 -11.60 -1.13 -17.95
C SER A 255 -10.77 0.14 -17.71
N THR A 256 -9.44 0.00 -17.52
CA THR A 256 -8.55 1.16 -17.31
C THR A 256 -8.51 2.07 -18.52
N LEU A 257 -8.46 1.50 -19.74
CA LEU A 257 -8.49 2.27 -20.99
C LEU A 257 -9.84 2.97 -21.19
N GLY A 258 -10.97 2.29 -20.89
CA GLY A 258 -12.30 2.87 -20.96
C GLY A 258 -12.53 4.01 -19.96
N ILE A 259 -11.94 3.93 -18.76
CA ILE A 259 -11.95 5.04 -17.79
C ILE A 259 -11.20 6.24 -18.36
N ALA A 260 -10.01 6.03 -18.89
CA ALA A 260 -9.22 7.09 -19.52
C ALA A 260 -9.99 7.74 -20.70
N SER A 261 -10.62 6.95 -21.57
CA SER A 261 -11.44 7.47 -22.68
C SER A 261 -12.53 8.42 -22.18
N ARG A 262 -13.29 8.05 -21.16
CA ARG A 262 -14.33 8.92 -20.59
C ARG A 262 -13.76 10.20 -19.98
N ARG A 263 -12.60 10.12 -19.32
CA ARG A 263 -11.95 11.29 -18.69
C ARG A 263 -11.44 12.30 -19.69
N ILE A 264 -11.00 11.86 -20.89
CA ILE A 264 -10.41 12.75 -21.90
C ILE A 264 -11.44 13.28 -22.92
N SER A 265 -12.62 12.68 -23.02
CA SER A 265 -13.60 12.95 -24.09
C SER A 265 -14.01 14.43 -24.24
N GLN A 266 -13.96 15.21 -23.16
CA GLN A 266 -14.28 16.64 -23.13
C GLN A 266 -13.06 17.54 -22.91
N LEU A 267 -11.87 16.96 -22.76
CA LEU A 267 -10.64 17.68 -22.41
C LEU A 267 -9.63 17.72 -23.54
N VAL A 268 -9.80 16.86 -24.53
CA VAL A 268 -8.84 16.66 -25.62
C VAL A 268 -9.56 16.83 -26.96
N GLU A 269 -8.86 17.37 -27.93
CA GLU A 269 -9.39 17.59 -29.29
C GLU A 269 -9.90 16.29 -29.93
N PRO A 270 -10.96 16.35 -30.77
CA PRO A 270 -11.60 15.17 -31.34
C PRO A 270 -10.65 14.23 -32.09
N GLU A 271 -9.66 14.76 -32.81
CA GLU A 271 -8.70 13.98 -33.57
C GLU A 271 -7.80 13.12 -32.64
N LEU A 272 -7.34 13.68 -31.53
CA LEU A 272 -6.54 12.96 -30.53
C LEU A 272 -7.39 11.96 -29.77
N THR A 273 -8.65 12.30 -29.47
CA THR A 273 -9.61 11.38 -28.85
C THR A 273 -9.86 10.18 -29.75
N GLN A 274 -10.11 10.37 -31.04
CA GLN A 274 -10.28 9.28 -32.00
C GLN A 274 -9.00 8.42 -32.19
N ARG A 275 -7.82 9.05 -32.15
CA ARG A 275 -6.55 8.34 -32.19
C ARG A 275 -6.38 7.44 -30.95
N TRP A 276 -6.70 7.97 -29.78
CA TRP A 276 -6.70 7.21 -28.53
C TRP A 276 -7.70 6.03 -28.56
N GLU A 277 -8.92 6.26 -28.99
CA GLU A 277 -9.97 5.24 -29.07
C GLU A 277 -9.57 4.09 -30.01
N ARG A 278 -9.04 4.42 -31.18
CA ARG A 278 -8.52 3.42 -32.14
C ARG A 278 -7.37 2.62 -31.54
N ALA A 279 -6.39 3.28 -30.94
CA ALA A 279 -5.24 2.60 -30.31
C ALA A 279 -5.70 1.67 -29.18
N SER A 280 -6.63 2.14 -28.33
CA SER A 280 -7.20 1.37 -27.24
C SER A 280 -7.99 0.15 -27.73
N ALA A 281 -8.88 0.33 -28.71
CA ALA A 281 -9.69 -0.76 -29.29
C ALA A 281 -8.82 -1.84 -29.93
N SER A 282 -7.81 -1.43 -30.72
CA SER A 282 -6.88 -2.38 -31.38
C SER A 282 -6.06 -3.14 -30.35
N PHE A 283 -5.52 -2.48 -29.33
CA PHE A 283 -4.79 -3.13 -28.25
C PHE A 283 -5.68 -4.15 -27.49
N ILE A 284 -6.91 -3.77 -27.13
CA ILE A 284 -7.85 -4.67 -26.46
C ILE A 284 -8.13 -5.91 -27.31
N ALA A 285 -8.37 -5.74 -28.61
CA ALA A 285 -8.63 -6.86 -29.53
C ALA A 285 -7.47 -7.86 -29.59
N VAL A 286 -6.23 -7.36 -29.61
CA VAL A 286 -5.04 -8.22 -29.63
C VAL A 286 -4.88 -9.00 -28.34
N ILE A 287 -4.97 -8.34 -27.17
CA ILE A 287 -4.79 -9.06 -25.89
C ILE A 287 -5.92 -10.04 -25.59
N GLN A 288 -7.15 -9.79 -26.06
CA GLN A 288 -8.29 -10.71 -25.88
C GLN A 288 -8.12 -12.02 -26.65
N ASN A 289 -7.42 -11.98 -27.77
CA ASN A 289 -7.15 -13.14 -28.63
C ASN A 289 -5.84 -13.85 -28.30
N ALA A 290 -4.97 -13.25 -27.48
CA ALA A 290 -3.69 -13.82 -27.09
C ALA A 290 -3.88 -14.89 -25.99
N SER A 291 -2.99 -15.88 -25.94
CA SER A 291 -3.00 -16.93 -24.93
C SER A 291 -2.53 -16.40 -23.57
N ALA A 292 -3.22 -16.80 -22.48
CA ALA A 292 -2.78 -16.50 -21.13
C ALA A 292 -1.43 -17.17 -20.83
N GLY A 293 -0.65 -16.52 -19.98
CA GLY A 293 0.62 -17.02 -19.45
C GLY A 293 1.75 -16.00 -19.53
N ARG A 294 2.92 -16.43 -19.09
CA ARG A 294 4.14 -15.64 -19.13
C ARG A 294 4.59 -15.41 -20.60
N MET A 295 5.02 -14.20 -20.88
CA MET A 295 5.50 -13.79 -22.19
C MET A 295 7.03 -13.73 -22.20
N ASP A 296 7.66 -14.67 -22.90
CA ASP A 296 9.12 -14.66 -23.08
C ASP A 296 9.54 -13.83 -24.31
N HIS A 297 8.64 -13.63 -25.26
CA HIS A 297 8.82 -12.82 -26.46
C HIS A 297 7.64 -11.88 -26.64
N LEU A 298 7.90 -10.70 -27.17
CA LEU A 298 6.90 -9.75 -27.61
C LEU A 298 6.81 -9.85 -29.12
N ASP A 299 5.65 -10.24 -29.65
CA ASP A 299 5.41 -10.26 -31.08
C ASP A 299 5.30 -8.83 -31.66
N ASP A 300 5.57 -8.69 -32.94
CA ASP A 300 5.60 -7.38 -33.62
C ASP A 300 4.21 -6.69 -33.60
N GLU A 301 3.13 -7.45 -33.64
CA GLU A 301 1.76 -6.92 -33.63
C GLU A 301 1.45 -6.29 -32.28
N LEU A 302 1.67 -7.02 -31.18
CA LEU A 302 1.45 -6.49 -29.84
C LEU A 302 2.40 -5.32 -29.52
N ALA A 303 3.66 -5.38 -29.97
CA ALA A 303 4.63 -4.29 -29.84
C ALA A 303 4.16 -3.01 -30.54
N ALA A 304 3.62 -3.13 -31.75
CA ALA A 304 3.07 -2.00 -32.50
C ALA A 304 1.86 -1.38 -31.77
N HIS A 305 0.95 -2.22 -31.25
CA HIS A 305 -0.25 -1.75 -30.54
C HIS A 305 0.09 -1.12 -29.18
N LEU A 306 1.04 -1.66 -28.43
CA LEU A 306 1.56 -1.04 -27.20
C LEU A 306 2.23 0.31 -27.48
N THR A 307 3.00 0.40 -28.57
CA THR A 307 3.63 1.65 -29.00
C THR A 307 2.58 2.70 -29.36
N ALA A 308 1.57 2.32 -30.17
CA ALA A 308 0.48 3.21 -30.55
C ALA A 308 -0.33 3.68 -29.31
N LEU A 309 -0.59 2.78 -28.34
CA LEU A 309 -1.29 3.10 -27.09
C LEU A 309 -0.48 4.11 -26.26
N ARG A 310 0.82 3.85 -26.03
CA ARG A 310 1.74 4.76 -25.33
C ARG A 310 1.78 6.14 -25.97
N ASP A 311 1.97 6.19 -27.27
CA ASP A 311 2.13 7.45 -28.01
C ASP A 311 0.84 8.25 -28.06
N SER A 312 -0.31 7.58 -28.19
CA SER A 312 -1.62 8.26 -28.14
C SER A 312 -1.93 8.80 -26.75
N ALA A 313 -1.60 8.03 -25.68
CA ALA A 313 -1.75 8.51 -24.28
C ALA A 313 -0.85 9.71 -24.02
N THR A 314 0.40 9.68 -24.47
CA THR A 314 1.36 10.77 -24.31
C THR A 314 0.92 12.02 -25.08
N ALA A 315 0.45 11.88 -26.32
CA ALA A 315 -0.06 12.98 -27.12
C ALA A 315 -1.30 13.62 -26.49
N ALA A 316 -2.29 12.83 -26.07
CA ALA A 316 -3.47 13.34 -25.40
C ALA A 316 -3.11 14.06 -24.08
N ARG A 317 -2.23 13.47 -23.26
CA ARG A 317 -1.75 14.08 -22.00
C ARG A 317 -1.11 15.44 -22.20
N SER A 318 -0.30 15.61 -23.24
CA SER A 318 0.45 16.84 -23.51
C SER A 318 -0.42 18.05 -23.85
N THR A 319 -1.68 17.82 -24.27
CA THR A 319 -2.62 18.91 -24.63
C THR A 319 -3.51 19.35 -23.46
N ILE A 320 -3.52 18.59 -22.35
CA ILE A 320 -4.35 18.93 -21.19
C ILE A 320 -3.64 20.00 -20.35
N ASP A 321 -4.21 21.22 -20.34
CA ASP A 321 -3.74 22.30 -19.46
C ASP A 321 -4.08 21.97 -18.00
N THR A 322 -3.07 21.92 -17.14
CA THR A 322 -3.21 21.60 -15.70
C THR A 322 -3.31 22.83 -14.80
N SER A 323 -3.44 24.03 -15.37
CA SER A 323 -3.45 25.31 -14.66
C SER A 323 -4.81 26.02 -14.58
N PRO A 324 -5.99 25.35 -14.65
CA PRO A 324 -7.27 26.02 -14.56
C PRO A 324 -7.47 26.65 -13.18
N THR A 325 -8.11 27.81 -13.14
CA THR A 325 -8.45 28.50 -11.89
C THR A 325 -9.66 27.87 -11.19
N ASP A 326 -10.54 27.20 -11.94
CA ASP A 326 -11.67 26.47 -11.38
C ASP A 326 -11.23 25.12 -10.79
N PRO A 327 -11.48 24.87 -9.49
CA PRO A 327 -11.06 23.64 -8.80
C PRO A 327 -11.69 22.36 -9.38
N LYS A 328 -12.93 22.42 -9.89
CA LYS A 328 -13.60 21.27 -10.50
C LYS A 328 -12.92 20.88 -11.82
N ALA A 329 -12.67 21.87 -12.67
CA ALA A 329 -11.93 21.65 -13.91
C ALA A 329 -10.49 21.18 -13.65
N ALA A 330 -9.83 21.70 -12.61
CA ALA A 330 -8.50 21.26 -12.19
C ALA A 330 -8.49 19.79 -11.76
N ALA A 331 -9.49 19.34 -10.99
CA ALA A 331 -9.59 17.95 -10.54
C ALA A 331 -9.80 17.01 -11.74
N ALA A 332 -10.75 17.32 -12.63
CA ALA A 332 -11.02 16.53 -13.83
C ALA A 332 -9.78 16.34 -14.71
N ARG A 333 -9.03 17.41 -14.93
CA ARG A 333 -7.80 17.41 -15.72
C ARG A 333 -6.69 16.62 -15.02
N SER A 334 -6.54 16.76 -13.71
CA SER A 334 -5.57 15.98 -12.93
C SER A 334 -5.86 14.48 -13.00
N GLU A 335 -7.12 14.08 -12.89
CA GLU A 335 -7.54 12.68 -13.03
C GLU A 335 -7.27 12.12 -14.44
N ALA A 336 -7.55 12.91 -15.49
CA ALA A 336 -7.28 12.53 -16.87
C ALA A 336 -5.78 12.36 -17.13
N VAL A 337 -4.97 13.33 -16.72
CA VAL A 337 -3.50 13.29 -16.84
C VAL A 337 -2.92 12.10 -16.09
N ALA A 338 -3.37 11.83 -14.87
CA ALA A 338 -2.91 10.68 -14.08
C ALA A 338 -3.22 9.35 -14.77
N SER A 339 -4.44 9.18 -15.31
CA SER A 339 -4.83 7.96 -16.03
C SER A 339 -3.98 7.73 -17.27
N LEU A 340 -3.78 8.77 -18.09
CA LEU A 340 -2.97 8.67 -19.31
C LEU A 340 -1.50 8.41 -18.98
N ALA A 341 -0.96 9.05 -17.93
CA ALA A 341 0.40 8.83 -17.49
C ALA A 341 0.63 7.37 -17.07
N GLU A 342 -0.25 6.81 -16.25
CA GLU A 342 -0.17 5.43 -15.78
C GLU A 342 -0.18 4.42 -16.93
N ILE A 343 -1.04 4.64 -17.92
CA ILE A 343 -1.12 3.79 -19.11
C ILE A 343 0.17 3.91 -19.95
N ALA A 344 0.64 5.13 -20.21
CA ALA A 344 1.86 5.37 -20.97
C ALA A 344 3.10 4.79 -20.29
N ASP A 345 3.23 4.98 -18.97
CA ASP A 345 4.33 4.47 -18.16
C ASP A 345 4.33 2.92 -18.15
N THR A 346 3.16 2.30 -17.98
CA THR A 346 3.01 0.84 -18.00
C THR A 346 3.34 0.26 -19.38
N ALA A 347 2.82 0.85 -20.46
CA ALA A 347 3.14 0.41 -21.83
C ALA A 347 4.64 0.57 -22.14
N THR A 348 5.26 1.67 -21.72
CA THR A 348 6.70 1.91 -21.86
C THR A 348 7.51 0.83 -21.14
N ARG A 349 7.14 0.51 -19.90
CA ARG A 349 7.81 -0.51 -19.09
C ARG A 349 7.67 -1.90 -19.70
N ILE A 350 6.48 -2.27 -20.21
CA ILE A 350 6.27 -3.53 -20.92
C ILE A 350 7.18 -3.63 -22.13
N LEU A 351 7.21 -2.62 -23.00
CA LEU A 351 8.09 -2.58 -24.17
C LEU A 351 9.57 -2.71 -23.79
N ALA A 352 10.01 -1.98 -22.76
CA ALA A 352 11.38 -2.00 -22.28
C ALA A 352 11.79 -3.36 -21.70
N SER A 353 10.85 -4.11 -21.09
CA SER A 353 11.11 -5.41 -20.46
C SER A 353 11.59 -6.48 -21.46
N PHE A 354 11.33 -6.32 -22.75
CA PHE A 354 11.76 -7.25 -23.80
C PHE A 354 13.07 -6.86 -24.49
N GLY A 355 13.64 -5.70 -24.19
CA GLY A 355 14.93 -5.26 -24.76
C GLY A 355 16.10 -6.14 -24.34
N PRO A 356 16.28 -6.47 -23.03
CA PRO A 356 17.35 -7.35 -22.57
C PRO A 356 17.09 -8.82 -22.90
N ALA A 357 18.19 -9.61 -22.99
CA ALA A 357 18.08 -11.07 -23.01
C ALA A 357 17.38 -11.60 -21.74
N ILE A 358 16.67 -12.71 -21.83
CA ILE A 358 15.86 -13.28 -20.74
C ILE A 358 16.59 -13.34 -19.38
N PRO A 359 17.85 -13.82 -19.28
CA PRO A 359 18.57 -13.86 -18.00
C PRO A 359 18.90 -12.50 -17.38
N ALA A 360 18.87 -11.43 -18.17
CA ALA A 360 19.19 -10.06 -17.73
C ALA A 360 17.94 -9.20 -17.50
N ARG A 361 16.75 -9.76 -17.62
CA ARG A 361 15.49 -9.04 -17.39
C ARG A 361 15.28 -8.79 -15.91
N THR A 362 14.81 -7.61 -15.59
CA THR A 362 14.41 -7.20 -14.24
C THR A 362 12.92 -7.30 -14.00
N ASP A 363 12.14 -7.38 -15.09
CA ASP A 363 10.69 -7.49 -15.06
C ASP A 363 10.21 -8.78 -15.74
N VAL A 364 9.05 -9.24 -15.31
CA VAL A 364 8.26 -10.28 -15.95
C VAL A 364 6.98 -9.68 -16.51
N VAL A 365 6.61 -10.10 -17.73
CA VAL A 365 5.34 -9.72 -18.37
C VAL A 365 4.50 -10.97 -18.56
N TRP A 366 3.21 -10.88 -18.26
CA TRP A 366 2.28 -11.99 -18.49
C TRP A 366 0.87 -11.48 -18.81
N LEU A 367 0.13 -12.31 -19.52
CA LEU A 367 -1.29 -12.12 -19.81
C LEU A 367 -2.14 -13.04 -18.94
N ASP A 368 -3.23 -12.52 -18.42
CA ASP A 368 -4.16 -13.27 -17.58
C ASP A 368 -5.59 -13.10 -18.08
N HIS A 369 -6.38 -14.19 -17.99
CA HIS A 369 -7.82 -14.18 -18.25
C HIS A 369 -8.54 -14.50 -16.95
N GLU A 370 -8.98 -13.46 -16.25
CA GLU A 370 -9.65 -13.57 -14.96
C GLU A 370 -11.16 -13.73 -15.13
N ASP A 371 -11.72 -14.82 -14.62
CA ASP A 371 -13.17 -14.98 -14.58
C ASP A 371 -13.79 -14.18 -13.44
N ASN A 372 -14.58 -13.18 -13.80
CA ASN A 372 -15.26 -12.32 -12.85
C ASN A 372 -16.79 -12.42 -13.03
N ARG A 373 -17.45 -13.26 -12.25
CA ARG A 373 -18.92 -13.40 -12.19
C ARG A 373 -19.62 -13.47 -13.57
N GLY A 374 -19.05 -14.25 -14.49
CA GLY A 374 -19.65 -14.48 -15.81
C GLY A 374 -19.15 -13.54 -16.93
N SER A 375 -18.11 -12.74 -16.66
CA SER A 375 -17.36 -12.02 -17.69
C SER A 375 -15.87 -12.30 -17.54
N THR A 376 -15.19 -12.57 -18.64
CA THR A 376 -13.73 -12.73 -18.66
C THR A 376 -13.07 -11.36 -18.76
N ARG A 377 -12.22 -11.02 -17.79
CA ARG A 377 -11.37 -9.83 -17.80
C ARG A 377 -9.97 -10.22 -18.27
N THR A 378 -9.52 -9.68 -19.38
CA THR A 378 -8.16 -9.85 -19.85
C THR A 378 -7.28 -8.74 -19.31
N VAL A 379 -6.12 -9.11 -18.75
CA VAL A 379 -5.17 -8.21 -18.11
C VAL A 379 -3.76 -8.49 -18.60
N LEU A 380 -3.10 -7.49 -19.17
CA LEU A 380 -1.67 -7.54 -19.43
C LEU A 380 -0.92 -6.89 -18.28
N ARG A 381 0.00 -7.63 -17.63
CA ARG A 381 0.72 -7.19 -16.44
C ARG A 381 2.23 -7.16 -16.65
N VAL A 382 2.87 -6.24 -15.94
CA VAL A 382 4.32 -6.17 -15.80
C VAL A 382 4.69 -5.98 -14.34
N ALA A 383 5.58 -6.83 -13.80
CA ALA A 383 6.03 -6.74 -12.41
C ALA A 383 7.55 -6.98 -12.31
N PRO A 384 8.22 -6.42 -11.29
CA PRO A 384 9.62 -6.72 -11.05
C PRO A 384 9.78 -8.19 -10.63
N LEU A 385 10.83 -8.84 -11.14
CA LEU A 385 11.22 -10.20 -10.74
C LEU A 385 11.72 -10.25 -9.28
N SER A 386 12.27 -9.14 -8.80
CA SER A 386 12.71 -8.99 -7.42
C SER A 386 12.57 -7.53 -6.99
N VAL A 387 12.08 -7.33 -5.78
CA VAL A 387 12.00 -6.00 -5.15
C VAL A 387 13.14 -5.76 -4.16
N ALA A 388 14.09 -6.68 -4.03
CA ALA A 388 15.20 -6.63 -3.07
C ALA A 388 16.03 -5.35 -3.18
N ALA A 389 16.42 -4.97 -4.41
CA ALA A 389 17.17 -3.74 -4.63
C ALA A 389 16.37 -2.48 -4.28
N LEU A 390 15.07 -2.48 -4.55
CA LEU A 390 14.16 -1.39 -4.20
C LEU A 390 14.01 -1.24 -2.68
N LEU A 391 13.74 -2.34 -1.98
CA LEU A 391 13.64 -2.36 -0.52
C LEU A 391 14.93 -1.86 0.13
N ARG A 392 16.07 -2.39 -0.31
CA ARG A 392 17.39 -1.97 0.17
C ARG A 392 17.61 -0.47 0.01
N SER A 393 17.42 0.06 -1.21
CA SER A 393 17.75 1.46 -1.51
C SER A 393 16.73 2.47 -0.96
N ARG A 394 15.48 2.08 -0.79
CA ARG A 394 14.38 3.01 -0.46
C ARG A 394 13.83 2.87 0.96
N LEU A 395 13.98 1.70 1.60
CA LEU A 395 13.50 1.49 2.96
C LEU A 395 14.63 1.26 3.96
N PHE A 396 15.70 0.58 3.56
CA PHE A 396 16.72 0.14 4.52
C PHE A 396 18.00 0.96 4.46
N ALA A 397 18.23 1.77 3.42
CA ALA A 397 19.46 2.57 3.28
C ALA A 397 19.60 3.61 4.40
N ASP A 398 18.51 4.27 4.77
CA ASP A 398 18.49 5.39 5.73
C ASP A 398 17.80 5.04 7.06
N SER A 399 17.30 3.79 7.20
CA SER A 399 16.54 3.36 8.38
C SER A 399 17.03 2.03 8.90
N THR A 400 17.08 1.87 10.23
CA THR A 400 17.26 0.56 10.86
C THR A 400 15.91 -0.15 10.93
N ALA A 401 15.82 -1.35 10.34
CA ALA A 401 14.57 -2.10 10.24
C ALA A 401 14.56 -3.29 11.19
N VAL A 402 13.43 -3.47 11.89
CA VAL A 402 13.05 -4.69 12.61
C VAL A 402 11.93 -5.36 11.83
N LEU A 403 12.20 -6.54 11.28
CA LEU A 403 11.26 -7.32 10.47
C LEU A 403 10.83 -8.53 11.30
N THR A 404 9.56 -8.60 11.67
CA THR A 404 9.06 -9.67 12.54
C THR A 404 7.86 -10.39 11.95
N SER A 405 7.80 -11.70 12.15
CA SER A 405 6.64 -12.55 11.83
C SER A 405 6.65 -13.82 12.67
N ALA A 406 5.57 -14.58 12.61
CA ALA A 406 5.51 -15.92 13.18
C ALA A 406 6.32 -16.94 12.38
N THR A 407 6.56 -16.68 11.08
CA THR A 407 7.18 -17.61 10.13
C THR A 407 8.14 -16.85 9.21
N LEU A 408 9.44 -16.89 9.50
CA LEU A 408 10.50 -16.24 8.70
C LEU A 408 11.60 -17.20 8.29
N THR A 409 11.78 -18.29 9.03
CA THR A 409 12.86 -19.24 8.73
C THR A 409 12.38 -20.33 7.76
N VAL A 410 13.28 -20.70 6.85
CA VAL A 410 13.15 -21.87 5.98
C VAL A 410 14.28 -22.82 6.33
N GLY A 411 13.95 -24.02 6.81
CA GLY A 411 14.96 -24.96 7.28
C GLY A 411 15.80 -24.47 8.48
N GLY A 412 15.29 -23.50 9.25
CA GLY A 412 15.98 -22.90 10.39
C GLY A 412 16.90 -21.72 10.04
N SER A 413 17.01 -21.33 8.75
CA SER A 413 17.75 -20.16 8.31
C SER A 413 16.83 -19.00 7.92
N PHE A 414 17.29 -17.76 8.17
CA PHE A 414 16.66 -16.51 7.70
C PHE A 414 17.15 -16.08 6.31
N ASP A 415 18.14 -16.73 5.72
CA ASP A 415 18.86 -16.27 4.52
C ASP A 415 17.93 -16.02 3.33
N ALA A 416 16.95 -16.91 3.08
CA ALA A 416 16.01 -16.75 1.99
C ALA A 416 15.16 -15.47 2.11
N MET A 417 14.74 -15.14 3.34
CA MET A 417 13.97 -13.91 3.58
C MET A 417 14.88 -12.68 3.53
N ALA A 418 16.08 -12.77 4.06
CA ALA A 418 17.06 -11.68 3.99
C ALA A 418 17.43 -11.34 2.55
N GLU A 419 17.60 -12.35 1.69
CA GLU A 419 17.81 -12.16 0.25
C GLU A 419 16.60 -11.49 -0.41
N ALA A 420 15.39 -11.97 -0.16
CA ALA A 420 14.15 -11.42 -0.72
C ALA A 420 13.92 -9.97 -0.28
N TRP A 421 14.30 -9.59 0.93
CA TRP A 421 14.26 -8.21 1.42
C TRP A 421 15.43 -7.35 0.94
N GLY A 422 16.47 -7.94 0.34
CA GLY A 422 17.67 -7.22 -0.08
C GLY A 422 18.64 -6.92 1.06
N LEU A 423 18.57 -7.61 2.20
CA LEU A 423 19.52 -7.51 3.31
C LEU A 423 20.76 -8.38 3.10
N ALA A 424 20.68 -9.39 2.25
CA ALA A 424 21.84 -10.19 1.81
C ALA A 424 22.43 -9.62 0.51
N GLY A 425 23.75 -9.81 0.33
CA GLY A 425 24.49 -9.40 -0.88
C GLY A 425 25.07 -7.99 -0.83
N GLU A 426 26.19 -7.81 -1.51
CA GLU A 426 26.95 -6.55 -1.57
C GLU A 426 26.26 -5.51 -2.47
N GLN A 427 26.14 -4.28 -1.99
CA GLN A 427 25.92 -3.10 -2.79
C GLN A 427 26.96 -2.02 -2.43
N ALA A 428 27.65 -1.48 -3.41
CA ALA A 428 28.71 -0.48 -3.21
C ALA A 428 29.82 -0.89 -2.22
N GLY A 429 30.14 -2.19 -2.15
CA GLY A 429 31.23 -2.70 -1.31
C GLY A 429 30.92 -2.79 0.19
N LYS A 430 29.63 -2.66 0.59
CA LYS A 430 29.18 -2.89 1.97
C LYS A 430 27.92 -3.73 1.99
N GLU A 431 27.95 -4.85 2.73
CA GLU A 431 26.75 -5.59 3.06
C GLU A 431 25.97 -4.86 4.15
N PRO A 432 24.62 -4.79 4.06
CA PRO A 432 23.80 -4.34 5.18
C PRO A 432 24.06 -5.23 6.39
N ARG A 433 24.31 -4.61 7.54
CA ARG A 433 24.48 -5.37 8.78
C ARG A 433 23.11 -5.83 9.27
N TRP A 434 22.91 -7.12 9.35
CA TRP A 434 21.68 -7.70 9.85
C TRP A 434 21.93 -8.98 10.65
N ARG A 435 20.96 -9.34 11.49
CA ARG A 435 20.96 -10.61 12.22
C ARG A 435 19.57 -11.21 12.31
N GLY A 436 19.51 -12.55 12.40
CA GLY A 436 18.28 -13.30 12.67
C GLY A 436 18.18 -13.70 14.14
N LEU A 437 16.96 -13.73 14.68
CA LEU A 437 16.64 -14.21 16.02
C LEU A 437 15.35 -15.01 15.99
N ASP A 438 15.36 -16.26 16.43
CA ASP A 438 14.16 -17.04 16.70
C ASP A 438 13.94 -17.11 18.21
N VAL A 439 12.83 -16.54 18.68
CA VAL A 439 12.45 -16.55 20.10
C VAL A 439 11.45 -17.67 20.43
N GLY A 440 11.16 -18.53 19.44
CA GLY A 440 10.27 -19.68 19.59
C GLY A 440 8.80 -19.32 19.77
N SER A 441 8.05 -20.27 20.32
CA SER A 441 6.63 -20.14 20.63
C SER A 441 6.38 -20.44 22.12
N PRO A 442 5.51 -19.67 22.79
CA PRO A 442 5.13 -19.97 24.17
C PRO A 442 4.25 -21.23 24.28
N PHE A 443 3.76 -21.74 23.16
CA PHE A 443 2.90 -22.92 23.12
C PHE A 443 3.70 -24.21 22.87
N GLN A 444 3.43 -25.23 23.67
CA GLN A 444 4.00 -26.58 23.49
C GLN A 444 3.15 -27.38 22.51
N HIS A 445 3.25 -27.05 21.20
CA HIS A 445 2.40 -27.65 20.16
C HIS A 445 2.46 -29.18 20.14
N ALA A 446 3.62 -29.78 20.41
CA ALA A 446 3.79 -31.23 20.48
C ALA A 446 2.96 -31.90 21.61
N LYS A 447 2.61 -31.13 22.66
CA LYS A 447 1.78 -31.64 23.76
C LYS A 447 0.31 -31.25 23.64
N ALA A 448 0.01 -30.11 22.98
CA ALA A 448 -1.32 -29.57 22.85
C ALA A 448 -2.03 -30.01 21.55
N GLY A 449 -1.27 -30.42 20.54
CA GLY A 449 -1.80 -30.83 19.23
C GLY A 449 -2.05 -32.33 19.17
N ILE A 450 -3.21 -32.74 18.59
CA ILE A 450 -3.54 -34.11 18.22
C ILE A 450 -3.65 -34.15 16.71
N LEU A 451 -2.76 -34.92 16.05
CA LEU A 451 -2.89 -35.23 14.62
C LEU A 451 -3.67 -36.55 14.48
N TYR A 452 -4.88 -36.46 13.97
CA TYR A 452 -5.66 -37.63 13.59
C TYR A 452 -5.52 -37.86 12.07
N VAL A 453 -4.93 -39.01 11.72
CA VAL A 453 -4.82 -39.45 10.32
C VAL A 453 -5.84 -40.54 10.06
N ALA A 454 -6.88 -40.20 9.32
CA ALA A 454 -7.96 -41.16 8.96
C ALA A 454 -7.49 -42.05 7.80
N ALA A 455 -6.59 -43.00 8.07
CA ALA A 455 -6.00 -43.89 7.05
C ALA A 455 -7.01 -44.84 6.38
N GLN A 456 -8.19 -45.00 6.98
CA GLN A 456 -9.29 -45.87 6.46
C GLN A 456 -10.22 -45.13 5.50
N LEU A 457 -10.08 -43.84 5.28
CA LEU A 457 -10.90 -43.11 4.30
C LEU A 457 -10.41 -43.42 2.88
N PRO A 458 -11.33 -43.56 1.92
CA PRO A 458 -10.94 -43.68 0.52
C PRO A 458 -10.17 -42.44 0.07
N PRO A 459 -9.24 -42.55 -0.90
CA PRO A 459 -8.56 -41.42 -1.44
C PRO A 459 -9.56 -40.38 -1.99
N PRO A 460 -9.29 -39.08 -1.86
CA PRO A 460 -10.15 -38.05 -2.44
C PRO A 460 -10.25 -38.26 -3.95
N GLY A 461 -11.50 -38.25 -4.49
CA GLY A 461 -11.79 -38.41 -5.91
C GLY A 461 -11.42 -37.17 -6.74
#